data_821e7ff6879f6d59591bb2707eb27801
#
_entry.id   821e7ff6879f6d59591bb2707eb27801
#
_cell.length_a   1.000
_cell.length_b   1.000
_cell.length_c   1.000
_cell.angle_alpha   90.00
_cell.angle_beta   90.00
_cell.angle_gamma   90.00
#
_symmetry.space_group_name_H-M   'P 1'
#
loop_
_entity.id
_entity.type
_entity.pdbx_description
1 polymer ?
#
loop_
_entity_poly.entity_id
_entity_poly.type
_entity_poly.pdbx_seq_one_letter_code
_entity_poly.pdbx_strand_id
1 'polypeptide(L)'
;IKKLKIIGNLKFSESNFENFNKIPNKLNLEFKKRKVWIASSTHKNEEIFCAKSHIKLKKKIKNLLTIIIPRHVHRTKEIVKEIKDLNLNVTCHSNKSHNLKNIDIYIVDTFGETKKFHRLGSSVFLGGSVIKRGGQNPLEAARFGAKILHGPSTDNFKDVYRLLKSLNISKKISTPKQLASSIVFQKNKKGGEKIKNIGEKILNNTIKELDKLINNEFKKT
;
A
#
# COMPACT_ATOMS: atom_id res chain seq x y z
N ILE A 1 25.95 -3.95 31.17
CA ILE A 1 25.30 -3.32 29.98
C ILE A 1 25.33 -1.83 30.21
N LYS A 2 26.21 -1.12 29.48
CA LYS A 2 26.59 0.27 29.83
C LYS A 2 25.50 1.32 29.58
N LYS A 3 24.55 1.29 28.90
CA LYS A 3 23.35 2.14 28.71
C LYS A 3 22.60 1.68 27.46
N LEU A 4 21.39 1.18 27.62
CA LEU A 4 20.49 0.94 26.52
C LEU A 4 19.71 2.22 26.21
N LYS A 5 19.71 2.66 24.95
CA LYS A 5 18.90 3.78 24.47
C LYS A 5 17.98 3.33 23.35
N ILE A 6 16.69 3.48 23.53
CA ILE A 6 15.69 3.15 22.51
C ILE A 6 15.41 4.43 21.72
N ILE A 7 15.72 4.43 20.41
CA ILE A 7 15.56 5.59 19.53
C ILE A 7 14.25 5.51 18.73
N GLY A 8 13.84 4.30 18.39
CA GLY A 8 12.64 4.02 17.59
C GLY A 8 12.89 2.94 16.54
N ASN A 9 11.87 2.66 15.71
CA ASN A 9 11.96 1.62 14.68
C ASN A 9 12.35 2.26 13.35
N LEU A 10 13.55 1.96 12.84
CA LEU A 10 14.08 2.46 11.57
C LEU A 10 13.24 2.07 10.34
N LYS A 11 12.30 1.12 10.44
CA LYS A 11 11.32 0.87 9.38
C LYS A 11 10.48 2.10 9.02
N PHE A 12 10.37 3.08 9.94
CA PHE A 12 9.71 4.36 9.66
C PHE A 12 10.60 5.33 8.87
N SER A 13 11.91 5.16 8.83
CA SER A 13 12.84 6.03 8.11
C SER A 13 13.11 5.44 6.73
N GLU A 14 12.45 5.93 5.70
CA GLU A 14 12.78 5.60 4.31
C GLU A 14 13.19 6.89 3.60
N SER A 15 14.47 6.99 3.21
CA SER A 15 15.09 8.21 2.71
C SER A 15 14.76 8.54 1.23
N ASN A 16 14.35 7.56 0.42
CA ASN A 16 14.16 7.76 -1.02
C ASN A 16 12.70 7.75 -1.44
N PHE A 17 11.95 8.81 -1.03
CA PHE A 17 10.52 8.93 -1.38
C PHE A 17 10.28 9.51 -2.78
N GLU A 18 11.23 10.21 -3.37
CA GLU A 18 11.02 11.02 -4.58
C GLU A 18 11.58 10.43 -5.87
N ASN A 19 12.54 9.51 -5.81
CA ASN A 19 13.21 8.94 -6.96
C ASN A 19 12.56 7.64 -7.44
N PHE A 20 11.39 7.72 -8.03
CA PHE A 20 10.82 6.62 -8.80
C PHE A 20 10.17 7.14 -10.09
N ASN A 21 10.24 6.33 -11.15
CA ASN A 21 9.64 6.65 -12.43
C ASN A 21 8.14 6.95 -12.30
N LYS A 22 7.66 8.01 -12.92
CA LYS A 22 6.24 8.37 -12.92
C LYS A 22 5.46 7.43 -13.86
N ILE A 23 4.18 7.26 -13.59
CA ILE A 23 3.25 6.60 -14.52
C ILE A 23 3.19 7.46 -15.81
N PRO A 24 3.22 6.83 -17.00
CA PRO A 24 3.09 7.55 -18.26
C PRO A 24 1.88 8.48 -18.27
N ASN A 25 2.03 9.68 -18.81
CA ASN A 25 1.00 10.73 -18.75
C ASN A 25 -0.36 10.27 -19.27
N LYS A 26 -0.40 9.58 -20.41
CA LYS A 26 -1.64 9.05 -21.01
C LYS A 26 -2.39 8.13 -20.03
N LEU A 27 -1.69 7.18 -19.41
CA LEU A 27 -2.28 6.25 -18.45
C LEU A 27 -2.70 6.96 -17.16
N ASN A 28 -1.91 7.93 -16.69
CA ASN A 28 -2.25 8.73 -15.51
C ASN A 28 -3.53 9.56 -15.71
N LEU A 29 -3.76 10.08 -16.90
CA LEU A 29 -5.00 10.78 -17.25
C LEU A 29 -6.22 9.84 -17.17
N GLU A 30 -6.08 8.61 -17.65
CA GLU A 30 -7.15 7.62 -17.56
C GLU A 30 -7.47 7.26 -16.09
N PHE A 31 -6.46 7.07 -15.23
CA PHE A 31 -6.68 6.84 -13.81
C PHE A 31 -7.38 8.02 -13.13
N LYS A 32 -7.05 9.27 -13.49
CA LYS A 32 -7.69 10.48 -12.93
C LYS A 32 -9.19 10.58 -13.23
N LYS A 33 -9.66 9.99 -14.34
CA LYS A 33 -11.09 9.93 -14.68
C LYS A 33 -11.89 8.94 -13.82
N ARG A 34 -11.22 8.12 -13.01
CA ARG A 34 -11.80 6.99 -12.29
C ARG A 34 -11.71 7.19 -10.77
N LYS A 35 -12.61 6.52 -10.05
CA LYS A 35 -12.50 6.33 -8.60
C LYS A 35 -11.62 5.11 -8.34
N VAL A 36 -10.35 5.37 -8.00
CA VAL A 36 -9.31 4.33 -7.88
C VAL A 36 -9.07 3.97 -6.42
N TRP A 37 -9.03 2.68 -6.13
CA TRP A 37 -8.46 2.11 -4.91
C TRP A 37 -7.51 0.95 -5.26
N ILE A 38 -6.65 0.57 -4.34
CA ILE A 38 -5.54 -0.34 -4.62
C ILE A 38 -5.58 -1.52 -3.67
N ALA A 39 -5.33 -2.72 -4.21
CA ALA A 39 -5.01 -3.93 -3.47
C ALA A 39 -3.54 -4.27 -3.78
N SER A 40 -2.68 -4.12 -2.78
CA SER A 40 -1.23 -4.23 -2.96
C SER A 40 -0.66 -5.45 -2.27
N SER A 41 0.30 -6.09 -2.93
CA SER A 41 1.00 -7.30 -2.44
C SER A 41 0.03 -8.43 -2.09
N THR A 42 -0.98 -8.64 -2.93
CA THR A 42 -2.00 -9.67 -2.73
C THR A 42 -1.44 -11.08 -2.95
N HIS A 43 -1.98 -12.01 -2.20
CA HIS A 43 -1.69 -13.44 -2.29
C HIS A 43 -2.93 -14.22 -2.73
N LYS A 44 -2.75 -15.51 -3.01
CA LYS A 44 -3.84 -16.41 -3.42
C LYS A 44 -5.07 -16.25 -2.52
N ASN A 45 -6.24 -16.14 -3.11
CA ASN A 45 -7.55 -15.86 -2.54
C ASN A 45 -7.80 -14.40 -2.15
N GLU A 46 -6.78 -13.56 -1.98
CA GLU A 46 -6.96 -12.13 -1.66
C GLU A 46 -7.35 -11.34 -2.90
N GLU A 47 -6.95 -11.76 -4.10
CA GLU A 47 -7.37 -11.14 -5.35
C GLU A 47 -8.89 -11.29 -5.55
N ILE A 48 -9.42 -12.50 -5.32
CA ILE A 48 -10.87 -12.77 -5.36
C ILE A 48 -11.63 -12.03 -4.25
N PHE A 49 -11.05 -11.94 -3.06
CA PHE A 49 -11.60 -11.15 -1.96
C PHE A 49 -11.74 -9.67 -2.38
N CYS A 50 -10.73 -9.11 -3.03
CA CYS A 50 -10.75 -7.74 -3.56
C CYS A 50 -11.73 -7.57 -4.71
N ALA A 51 -11.80 -8.51 -5.65
CA ALA A 51 -12.75 -8.51 -6.76
C ALA A 51 -14.20 -8.56 -6.26
N LYS A 52 -14.52 -9.41 -5.27
CA LYS A 52 -15.84 -9.43 -4.60
C LYS A 52 -16.17 -8.12 -3.91
N SER A 53 -15.16 -7.43 -3.37
CA SER A 53 -15.33 -6.09 -2.79
C SER A 53 -15.61 -5.04 -3.87
N HIS A 54 -14.91 -5.12 -5.01
CA HIS A 54 -15.17 -4.28 -6.18
C HIS A 54 -16.62 -4.42 -6.65
N ILE A 55 -17.12 -5.63 -6.84
CA ILE A 55 -18.53 -5.88 -7.26
C ILE A 55 -19.53 -5.18 -6.32
N LYS A 56 -19.31 -5.28 -5.00
CA LYS A 56 -20.18 -4.62 -4.03
C LYS A 56 -20.11 -3.09 -4.14
N LEU A 57 -18.91 -2.55 -4.35
CA LEU A 57 -18.68 -1.11 -4.41
C LEU A 57 -19.17 -0.52 -5.75
N LYS A 58 -19.02 -1.25 -6.87
CA LYS A 58 -19.46 -0.86 -8.21
C LYS A 58 -20.96 -0.61 -8.30
N LYS A 59 -21.77 -1.27 -7.46
CA LYS A 59 -23.22 -0.99 -7.34
C LYS A 59 -23.52 0.47 -6.97
N LYS A 60 -22.60 1.14 -6.28
CA LYS A 60 -22.74 2.53 -5.81
C LYS A 60 -21.88 3.51 -6.60
N ILE A 61 -20.83 3.05 -7.26
CA ILE A 61 -19.82 3.89 -7.92
C ILE A 61 -19.59 3.38 -9.35
N LYS A 62 -20.18 4.07 -10.33
CA LYS A 62 -20.17 3.64 -11.74
C LYS A 62 -18.77 3.66 -12.38
N ASN A 63 -17.92 4.64 -12.06
CA ASN A 63 -16.58 4.82 -12.62
C ASN A 63 -15.47 4.25 -11.73
N LEU A 64 -15.77 3.19 -10.98
CA LEU A 64 -14.83 2.51 -10.10
C LEU A 64 -13.78 1.74 -10.89
N LEU A 65 -12.52 1.81 -10.44
CA LEU A 65 -11.41 0.97 -10.89
C LEU A 65 -10.66 0.42 -9.67
N THR A 66 -10.41 -0.88 -9.67
CA THR A 66 -9.53 -1.50 -8.68
C THR A 66 -8.20 -1.84 -9.32
N ILE A 67 -7.11 -1.38 -8.73
CA ILE A 67 -5.75 -1.76 -9.13
C ILE A 67 -5.30 -2.89 -8.20
N ILE A 68 -4.94 -4.04 -8.76
CA ILE A 68 -4.38 -5.17 -8.02
C ILE A 68 -2.90 -5.30 -8.36
N ILE A 69 -2.05 -5.30 -7.35
CA ILE A 69 -0.60 -5.51 -7.44
C ILE A 69 -0.30 -6.84 -6.75
N PRO A 70 -0.21 -7.96 -7.48
CA PRO A 70 0.07 -9.26 -6.88
C PRO A 70 1.46 -9.30 -6.26
N ARG A 71 1.61 -10.01 -5.15
CA ARG A 71 2.94 -10.29 -4.56
C ARG A 71 3.81 -11.13 -5.50
N HIS A 72 3.17 -12.01 -6.28
CA HIS A 72 3.81 -12.95 -7.18
C HIS A 72 3.26 -12.78 -8.60
N VAL A 73 3.97 -12.04 -9.45
CA VAL A 73 3.56 -11.70 -10.81
C VAL A 73 3.39 -12.93 -11.73
N HIS A 74 4.08 -14.04 -11.47
CA HIS A 74 3.92 -15.28 -12.23
C HIS A 74 2.49 -15.86 -12.14
N ARG A 75 1.71 -15.47 -11.13
CA ARG A 75 0.30 -15.89 -10.97
C ARG A 75 -0.69 -15.07 -11.82
N THR A 76 -0.22 -14.09 -12.58
CA THR A 76 -1.10 -13.17 -13.33
C THR A 76 -2.13 -13.90 -14.18
N LYS A 77 -1.75 -14.97 -14.91
CA LYS A 77 -2.68 -15.75 -15.74
C LYS A 77 -3.81 -16.39 -14.92
N GLU A 78 -3.48 -16.96 -13.75
CA GLU A 78 -4.46 -17.53 -12.81
C GLU A 78 -5.41 -16.44 -12.32
N ILE A 79 -4.88 -15.31 -11.87
CA ILE A 79 -5.64 -14.16 -11.33
C ILE A 79 -6.60 -13.60 -12.39
N VAL A 80 -6.12 -13.43 -13.63
CA VAL A 80 -6.96 -12.95 -14.76
C VAL A 80 -8.13 -13.88 -14.99
N LYS A 81 -7.91 -15.20 -15.01
CA LYS A 81 -8.97 -16.19 -15.18
C LYS A 81 -9.99 -16.08 -14.05
N GLU A 82 -9.55 -16.13 -12.80
CA GLU A 82 -10.41 -16.04 -11.62
C GLU A 82 -11.27 -14.78 -11.60
N ILE A 83 -10.72 -13.63 -12.05
CA ILE A 83 -11.45 -12.36 -12.12
C ILE A 83 -12.47 -12.38 -13.27
N LYS A 84 -12.13 -12.92 -14.42
CA LYS A 84 -13.07 -13.08 -15.55
C LYS A 84 -14.24 -14.00 -15.21
N ASP A 85 -14.01 -15.05 -14.43
CA ASP A 85 -15.05 -15.97 -13.93
C ASP A 85 -16.09 -15.25 -13.02
N LEU A 86 -15.73 -14.06 -12.51
CA LEU A 86 -16.66 -13.17 -11.79
C LEU A 86 -17.36 -12.15 -12.71
N ASN A 87 -17.29 -12.30 -14.03
CA ASN A 87 -17.83 -11.36 -15.03
C ASN A 87 -17.29 -9.92 -14.88
N LEU A 88 -16.02 -9.78 -14.54
CA LEU A 88 -15.32 -8.48 -14.46
C LEU A 88 -14.36 -8.31 -15.63
N ASN A 89 -14.35 -7.10 -16.19
CA ASN A 89 -13.40 -6.73 -17.24
C ASN A 89 -12.03 -6.45 -16.62
N VAL A 90 -11.03 -7.17 -17.07
CA VAL A 90 -9.66 -7.11 -16.54
C VAL A 90 -8.65 -6.80 -17.64
N THR A 91 -7.66 -5.96 -17.32
CA THR A 91 -6.46 -5.74 -18.16
C THR A 91 -5.21 -5.79 -17.31
N CYS A 92 -4.07 -6.09 -17.95
CA CYS A 92 -2.76 -6.14 -17.32
C CYS A 92 -1.93 -4.91 -17.70
N HIS A 93 -1.04 -4.49 -16.81
CA HIS A 93 -0.13 -3.36 -17.03
C HIS A 93 0.82 -3.63 -18.22
N SER A 94 1.30 -4.86 -18.36
CA SER A 94 2.14 -5.30 -19.48
C SER A 94 1.50 -5.13 -20.86
N ASN A 95 0.18 -5.11 -20.96
CA ASN A 95 -0.55 -4.92 -22.22
C ASN A 95 -0.44 -3.50 -22.78
N LYS A 96 0.14 -2.55 -22.02
CA LYS A 96 0.31 -1.13 -22.39
C LYS A 96 -0.95 -0.45 -22.91
N SER A 97 -2.14 -0.98 -22.58
CA SER A 97 -3.41 -0.37 -22.94
C SER A 97 -3.63 0.92 -22.18
N HIS A 98 -3.94 1.98 -22.91
CA HIS A 98 -4.24 3.28 -22.32
C HIS A 98 -5.75 3.58 -22.26
N ASN A 99 -6.60 2.68 -22.76
CA ASN A 99 -8.06 2.85 -22.68
C ASN A 99 -8.61 1.99 -21.54
N LEU A 100 -9.03 2.64 -20.46
CA LEU A 100 -9.56 2.00 -19.26
C LEU A 100 -11.08 2.17 -19.10
N LYS A 101 -11.80 2.64 -20.14
CA LYS A 101 -13.23 3.01 -20.07
C LYS A 101 -14.12 1.93 -19.46
N ASN A 102 -13.95 0.69 -19.87
CA ASN A 102 -14.79 -0.45 -19.45
C ASN A 102 -14.05 -1.44 -18.55
N ILE A 103 -12.87 -1.07 -18.05
CA ILE A 103 -12.07 -1.96 -17.20
C ILE A 103 -12.53 -1.83 -15.74
N ASP A 104 -12.73 -2.96 -15.10
CA ASP A 104 -13.06 -3.08 -13.68
C ASP A 104 -11.81 -3.26 -12.82
N ILE A 105 -10.95 -4.15 -13.26
CA ILE A 105 -9.72 -4.53 -12.54
C ILE A 105 -8.51 -4.28 -13.44
N TYR A 106 -7.53 -3.57 -12.91
CA TYR A 106 -6.23 -3.35 -13.52
C TYR A 106 -5.16 -4.10 -12.74
N ILE A 107 -4.51 -5.08 -13.36
CA ILE A 107 -3.47 -5.89 -12.72
C ILE A 107 -2.10 -5.30 -13.05
N VAL A 108 -1.30 -5.01 -12.04
CA VAL A 108 0.11 -4.61 -12.19
C VAL A 108 0.97 -5.87 -12.13
N ASP A 109 1.26 -6.41 -13.29
CA ASP A 109 1.98 -7.67 -13.51
C ASP A 109 3.48 -7.47 -13.82
N THR A 110 4.04 -6.34 -13.38
CA THR A 110 5.45 -5.98 -13.55
C THR A 110 6.11 -5.68 -12.20
N PHE A 111 7.42 -5.94 -12.08
CA PHE A 111 8.17 -5.69 -10.85
C PHE A 111 8.52 -4.22 -10.67
N GLY A 112 8.69 -3.79 -9.41
CA GLY A 112 9.20 -2.45 -9.06
C GLY A 112 8.18 -1.31 -9.18
N GLU A 113 6.93 -1.61 -9.55
CA GLU A 113 5.91 -0.59 -9.87
C GLU A 113 5.09 -0.11 -8.67
N THR A 114 5.16 -0.80 -7.52
CA THR A 114 4.27 -0.60 -6.36
C THR A 114 4.17 0.86 -5.92
N LYS A 115 5.30 1.54 -5.76
CA LYS A 115 5.35 2.95 -5.32
C LYS A 115 4.60 3.89 -6.25
N LYS A 116 4.72 3.70 -7.56
CA LYS A 116 4.03 4.52 -8.57
C LYS A 116 2.52 4.45 -8.39
N PHE A 117 2.01 3.23 -8.18
CA PHE A 117 0.59 3.00 -8.03
C PHE A 117 0.06 3.43 -6.66
N HIS A 118 0.81 3.27 -5.56
CA HIS A 118 0.40 3.75 -4.24
C HIS A 118 0.05 5.25 -4.23
N ARG A 119 0.69 6.06 -5.10
CA ARG A 119 0.34 7.49 -5.24
C ARG A 119 -1.06 7.73 -5.78
N LEU A 120 -1.65 6.81 -6.53
CA LEU A 120 -2.99 6.99 -7.11
C LEU A 120 -4.09 6.76 -6.10
N GLY A 121 -3.93 5.75 -5.23
CA GLY A 121 -4.98 5.30 -4.32
C GLY A 121 -5.17 6.20 -3.11
N SER A 122 -6.42 6.51 -2.79
CA SER A 122 -6.79 7.09 -1.49
C SER A 122 -7.04 6.01 -0.43
N SER A 123 -7.28 4.77 -0.86
CA SER A 123 -7.34 3.58 -0.02
C SER A 123 -6.46 2.49 -0.60
N VAL A 124 -5.69 1.83 0.26
CA VAL A 124 -4.83 0.70 -0.09
C VAL A 124 -5.13 -0.46 0.84
N PHE A 125 -5.61 -1.57 0.29
CA PHE A 125 -5.64 -2.85 0.97
C PHE A 125 -4.26 -3.50 0.85
N LEU A 126 -3.72 -3.99 1.97
CA LEU A 126 -2.43 -4.69 2.00
C LEU A 126 -2.63 -6.18 2.19
N GLY A 127 -2.15 -6.94 1.21
CA GLY A 127 -2.23 -8.38 1.17
C GLY A 127 -1.34 -9.09 2.19
N GLY A 128 -1.42 -10.42 2.21
CA GLY A 128 -0.80 -11.25 3.23
C GLY A 128 -1.42 -11.05 4.61
N SER A 129 -2.55 -10.36 4.68
CA SER A 129 -3.18 -9.94 5.91
C SER A 129 -4.54 -10.60 6.20
N VAL A 130 -5.29 -10.98 5.17
CA VAL A 130 -6.51 -11.81 5.30
C VAL A 130 -6.13 -13.27 5.47
N ILE A 131 -5.08 -13.70 4.79
CA ILE A 131 -4.44 -15.00 5.00
C ILE A 131 -3.33 -14.89 6.06
N LYS A 132 -2.93 -16.02 6.66
CA LYS A 132 -1.89 -16.07 7.72
C LYS A 132 -0.47 -15.91 7.15
N ARG A 133 -0.11 -14.69 6.71
CA ARG A 133 1.23 -14.35 6.19
C ARG A 133 1.91 -13.19 6.93
N GLY A 134 1.30 -12.70 8.02
CA GLY A 134 1.87 -11.65 8.86
C GLY A 134 1.79 -10.22 8.28
N GLY A 135 1.10 -10.03 7.15
CA GLY A 135 0.91 -8.72 6.52
C GLY A 135 2.14 -8.16 5.80
N GLN A 136 1.97 -7.03 5.14
CA GLN A 136 3.00 -6.29 4.41
C GLN A 136 3.24 -4.92 5.04
N ASN A 137 4.36 -4.26 4.67
CA ASN A 137 4.70 -2.93 5.19
C ASN A 137 3.68 -1.86 4.75
N PRO A 138 2.95 -1.23 5.69
CA PRO A 138 1.93 -0.23 5.33
C PRO A 138 2.47 1.18 5.16
N LEU A 139 3.72 1.45 5.55
CA LEU A 139 4.25 2.80 5.68
C LEU A 139 4.35 3.53 4.35
N GLU A 140 4.71 2.83 3.28
CA GLU A 140 4.83 3.44 1.97
C GLU A 140 3.51 4.04 1.49
N ALA A 141 2.43 3.27 1.53
CA ALA A 141 1.11 3.76 1.14
C ALA A 141 0.57 4.82 2.12
N ALA A 142 0.82 4.66 3.42
CA ALA A 142 0.40 5.61 4.45
C ALA A 142 1.02 7.00 4.27
N ARG A 143 2.29 7.08 3.89
CA ARG A 143 3.00 8.34 3.60
C ARG A 143 2.41 9.11 2.41
N PHE A 144 1.78 8.43 1.46
CA PHE A 144 1.01 9.07 0.38
C PHE A 144 -0.39 9.53 0.82
N GLY A 145 -0.72 9.42 2.10
CA GLY A 145 -2.01 9.80 2.67
C GLY A 145 -3.12 8.80 2.36
N ALA A 146 -2.80 7.58 1.99
CA ALA A 146 -3.80 6.54 1.78
C ALA A 146 -4.33 5.99 3.10
N LYS A 147 -5.62 5.67 3.14
CA LYS A 147 -6.20 4.84 4.20
C LYS A 147 -5.75 3.40 4.01
N ILE A 148 -5.16 2.82 5.03
CA ILE A 148 -4.67 1.45 5.01
C ILE A 148 -5.77 0.50 5.47
N LEU A 149 -6.10 -0.49 4.63
CA LEU A 149 -7.06 -1.55 4.93
C LEU A 149 -6.29 -2.87 4.99
N HIS A 150 -6.56 -3.67 6.01
CA HIS A 150 -5.82 -4.92 6.23
C HIS A 150 -6.67 -5.97 6.92
N GLY A 151 -6.33 -7.22 6.73
CA GLY A 151 -6.90 -8.35 7.47
C GLY A 151 -6.38 -8.46 8.90
N PRO A 152 -6.70 -9.56 9.60
CA PRO A 152 -6.27 -9.78 10.99
C PRO A 152 -4.78 -10.10 11.14
N SER A 153 -4.13 -10.69 10.12
CA SER A 153 -2.73 -11.12 10.20
C SER A 153 -1.79 -9.96 9.85
N THR A 154 -1.12 -9.39 10.87
CA THR A 154 -0.22 -8.23 10.72
C THR A 154 1.04 -8.36 11.59
N ASP A 155 1.40 -9.58 11.96
CA ASP A 155 2.41 -9.88 12.99
C ASP A 155 3.81 -9.35 12.62
N ASN A 156 4.16 -9.35 11.32
CA ASN A 156 5.45 -8.83 10.84
C ASN A 156 5.62 -7.31 11.05
N PHE A 157 4.50 -6.57 11.25
CA PHE A 157 4.47 -5.12 11.36
C PHE A 157 3.55 -4.64 12.49
N LYS A 158 3.40 -5.44 13.54
CA LYS A 158 2.44 -5.23 14.64
C LYS A 158 2.48 -3.81 15.22
N ASP A 159 3.68 -3.30 15.52
CA ASP A 159 3.83 -1.96 16.11
C ASP A 159 3.48 -0.84 15.12
N VAL A 160 3.80 -1.04 13.83
CA VAL A 160 3.44 -0.11 12.78
C VAL A 160 1.93 -0.03 12.64
N TYR A 161 1.23 -1.16 12.55
CA TYR A 161 -0.23 -1.17 12.47
C TYR A 161 -0.91 -0.62 13.73
N ARG A 162 -0.33 -0.82 14.92
CA ARG A 162 -0.81 -0.22 16.16
C ARG A 162 -0.74 1.30 16.09
N LEU A 163 0.38 1.87 15.63
CA LEU A 163 0.53 3.31 15.45
C LEU A 163 -0.44 3.85 14.37
N LEU A 164 -0.54 3.20 13.21
CA LEU A 164 -1.45 3.65 12.18
C LEU A 164 -2.92 3.62 12.62
N LYS A 165 -3.30 2.65 13.46
CA LYS A 165 -4.63 2.58 14.07
C LYS A 165 -4.87 3.74 15.03
N SER A 166 -3.92 4.07 15.92
CA SER A 166 -4.04 5.21 16.85
C SER A 166 -4.16 6.56 16.14
N LEU A 167 -3.63 6.66 14.92
CA LEU A 167 -3.73 7.84 14.05
C LEU A 167 -4.97 7.82 13.12
N ASN A 168 -5.86 6.83 13.24
CA ASN A 168 -7.00 6.61 12.35
C ASN A 168 -6.62 6.45 10.86
N ILE A 169 -5.38 6.05 10.56
CA ILE A 169 -4.88 5.81 9.21
C ILE A 169 -5.17 4.38 8.76
N SER A 170 -5.21 3.40 9.67
CA SER A 170 -5.50 2.01 9.31
C SER A 170 -6.83 1.52 9.87
N LYS A 171 -7.43 0.53 9.18
CA LYS A 171 -8.64 -0.17 9.60
C LYS A 171 -8.53 -1.67 9.29
N LYS A 172 -8.79 -2.50 10.31
CA LYS A 172 -8.92 -3.95 10.14
C LYS A 172 -10.25 -4.29 9.48
N ILE A 173 -10.20 -5.23 8.51
CA ILE A 173 -11.37 -5.78 7.81
C ILE A 173 -11.27 -7.30 7.78
N SER A 174 -12.40 -7.99 7.68
CA SER A 174 -12.46 -9.46 7.66
C SER A 174 -13.35 -10.00 6.53
N THR A 175 -14.12 -9.17 5.87
CA THR A 175 -15.04 -9.58 4.79
C THR A 175 -14.97 -8.62 3.60
N PRO A 176 -15.32 -9.08 2.37
CA PRO A 176 -15.42 -8.21 1.21
C PRO A 176 -16.43 -7.06 1.40
N LYS A 177 -17.48 -7.26 2.20
CA LYS A 177 -18.46 -6.21 2.53
C LYS A 177 -17.83 -5.13 3.39
N GLN A 178 -17.04 -5.51 4.40
CA GLN A 178 -16.31 -4.57 5.26
C GLN A 178 -15.24 -3.82 4.48
N LEU A 179 -14.49 -4.50 3.59
CA LEU A 179 -13.51 -3.86 2.72
C LEU A 179 -14.20 -2.79 1.86
N ALA A 180 -15.25 -3.16 1.11
CA ALA A 180 -16.00 -2.24 0.26
C ALA A 180 -16.52 -1.00 1.03
N SER A 181 -17.12 -1.19 2.20
CA SER A 181 -17.65 -0.08 3.02
C SER A 181 -16.56 0.80 3.67
N SER A 182 -15.31 0.35 3.69
CA SER A 182 -14.19 1.06 4.32
C SER A 182 -13.33 1.85 3.34
N ILE A 183 -13.49 1.61 2.04
CA ILE A 183 -12.76 2.34 0.98
C ILE A 183 -13.23 3.80 0.94
N VAL A 184 -12.27 4.71 0.90
CA VAL A 184 -12.45 6.15 0.72
C VAL A 184 -11.71 6.63 -0.52
N PHE A 185 -12.18 7.72 -1.13
CA PHE A 185 -11.61 8.30 -2.36
C PHE A 185 -11.00 9.68 -2.13
N GLN A 186 -10.74 10.02 -0.87
CA GLN A 186 -10.05 11.24 -0.48
C GLN A 186 -8.83 10.89 0.36
N LYS A 187 -7.68 11.50 0.04
CA LYS A 187 -6.43 11.29 0.76
C LYS A 187 -6.40 12.06 2.06
N ASN A 188 -5.85 11.45 3.09
CA ASN A 188 -5.49 12.10 4.35
C ASN A 188 -4.05 12.65 4.27
N LYS A 189 -3.89 13.82 3.63
CA LYS A 189 -2.56 14.46 3.48
C LYS A 189 -1.89 14.71 4.84
N LYS A 190 -2.63 15.25 5.82
CA LYS A 190 -2.10 15.49 7.18
C LYS A 190 -1.60 14.21 7.85
N GLY A 191 -2.35 13.10 7.69
CA GLY A 191 -1.91 11.79 8.18
C GLY A 191 -0.62 11.31 7.50
N GLY A 192 -0.51 11.48 6.19
CA GLY A 192 0.69 11.14 5.44
C GLY A 192 1.92 11.93 5.88
N GLU A 193 1.80 13.23 6.03
CA GLU A 193 2.86 14.11 6.55
C GLU A 193 3.29 13.71 7.95
N LYS A 194 2.34 13.38 8.83
CA LYS A 194 2.66 12.93 10.19
C LYS A 194 3.51 11.66 10.19
N ILE A 195 3.24 10.70 9.29
CA ILE A 195 4.06 9.50 9.15
C ILE A 195 5.45 9.81 8.62
N LYS A 196 5.60 10.73 7.66
CA LYS A 196 6.91 11.20 7.17
C LYS A 196 7.73 11.82 8.30
N ASN A 197 7.15 12.76 9.04
CA ASN A 197 7.82 13.46 10.14
C ASN A 197 8.27 12.50 11.25
N ILE A 198 7.49 11.47 11.58
CA ILE A 198 7.89 10.41 12.52
C ILE A 198 9.14 9.68 12.00
N GLY A 199 9.15 9.33 10.72
CA GLY A 199 10.29 8.66 10.09
C GLY A 199 11.57 9.50 10.10
N GLU A 200 11.48 10.77 9.71
CA GLU A 200 12.59 11.72 9.71
C GLU A 200 13.15 11.96 11.13
N LYS A 201 12.26 12.11 12.11
CA LYS A 201 12.68 12.26 13.52
C LYS A 201 13.45 11.05 14.02
N ILE A 202 13.00 9.84 13.72
CA ILE A 202 13.69 8.60 14.11
C ILE A 202 15.06 8.53 13.42
N LEU A 203 15.14 8.81 12.12
CA LEU A 203 16.39 8.81 11.37
C LEU A 203 17.40 9.81 11.96
N ASN A 204 16.98 11.07 12.12
CA ASN A 204 17.83 12.13 12.66
C ASN A 204 18.33 11.82 14.08
N ASN A 205 17.47 11.26 14.93
CA ASN A 205 17.87 10.85 16.26
C ASN A 205 18.87 9.69 16.23
N THR A 206 18.69 8.75 15.30
CA THR A 206 19.62 7.62 15.13
C THR A 206 20.99 8.09 14.68
N ILE A 207 21.04 8.98 13.67
CA ILE A 207 22.29 9.59 13.21
C ILE A 207 23.00 10.33 14.34
N LYS A 208 22.29 11.18 15.07
CA LYS A 208 22.86 11.91 16.22
C LYS A 208 23.46 11.00 17.28
N GLU A 209 22.85 9.87 17.56
CA GLU A 209 23.41 8.93 18.55
C GLU A 209 24.62 8.17 18.01
N LEU A 210 24.62 7.81 16.71
CA LEU A 210 25.78 7.22 16.05
C LEU A 210 26.97 8.20 16.05
N ASP A 211 26.76 9.47 15.70
CA ASP A 211 27.80 10.51 15.72
C ASP A 211 28.41 10.67 17.10
N LYS A 212 27.58 10.65 18.16
CA LYS A 212 28.08 10.71 19.55
C LYS A 212 28.96 9.51 19.91
N LEU A 213 28.61 8.32 19.47
CA LEU A 213 29.39 7.12 19.72
C LEU A 213 30.73 7.19 19.00
N ILE A 214 30.74 7.58 17.73
CA ILE A 214 31.94 7.75 16.90
C ILE A 214 32.88 8.79 17.54
N ASN A 215 32.36 9.98 17.84
CA ASN A 215 33.18 11.06 18.44
C ASN A 215 33.74 10.72 19.84
N ASN A 216 33.05 9.86 20.60
CA ASN A 216 33.53 9.42 21.90
C ASN A 216 34.65 8.36 21.78
N GLU A 217 34.65 7.55 20.74
CA GLU A 217 35.74 6.59 20.50
C GLU A 217 37.00 7.30 19.98
N PHE A 218 36.87 8.27 19.06
CA PHE A 218 38.02 9.07 18.57
C PHE A 218 38.66 9.98 19.65
N LYS A 219 37.97 10.30 20.76
CA LYS A 219 38.54 11.06 21.88
C LYS A 219 39.25 10.18 22.91
N LYS A 220 39.23 8.87 22.77
CA LYS A 220 39.91 7.90 23.65
C LYS A 220 41.21 7.37 23.03
N THR A 221 41.46 7.65 21.76
CA THR A 221 42.74 7.44 21.05
C THR A 221 43.58 8.72 21.08
#